data_273f65a818efa09faf1204d883c69c2b
#
_entry.id   273f65a818efa09faf1204d883c69c2b
#
_cell.length_a   1.000
_cell.length_b   1.000
_cell.length_c   1.000
_cell.angle_alpha   90.00
_cell.angle_beta   90.00
_cell.angle_gamma   90.00
#
_symmetry.space_group_name_H-M   'P 1'
#
loop_
_entity.id
_entity.type
_entity.pdbx_description
1 polymer ?
#
loop_
_entity_poly.entity_id
_entity_poly.type
_entity_poly.pdbx_seq_one_letter_code
_entity_poly.pdbx_strand_id
1 'polypeptide(L)'
;LNQVLANVPALKITLNSMADAEAGAISLREILRIETEGTFAKEIYGETDDDPPKPCGMVWDLVNPALASSVPERLQEIKQSLEEMNEQVLNTKLHGKFVKKLKDMKPEVASVVFDELAAWFPEDAVDLQYKRDESSSFQSLQQASAGQKTAAILSFLLAHGSEPLLMDQPEDDLDNALVSQLVVTQL
;
A
#
# COMPACT_ATOMS: atom_id res chain seq x y z
N LEU A 1 12.74 -6.38 -13.39
CA LEU A 1 11.53 -5.56 -13.62
C LEU A 1 11.77 -4.51 -14.72
N ASN A 2 12.82 -3.71 -14.65
CA ASN A 2 13.12 -2.66 -15.65
C ASN A 2 13.36 -3.22 -17.07
N GLN A 3 13.83 -4.46 -17.23
CA GLN A 3 13.95 -5.11 -18.54
C GLN A 3 12.59 -5.53 -19.12
N VAL A 4 11.65 -5.87 -18.27
CA VAL A 4 10.30 -6.30 -18.66
C VAL A 4 9.49 -5.13 -19.23
N LEU A 5 9.72 -3.88 -18.77
CA LEU A 5 9.01 -2.70 -19.26
C LEU A 5 9.69 -1.98 -20.42
N ALA A 6 10.84 -2.46 -20.88
CA ALA A 6 11.55 -1.84 -22.00
C ALA A 6 10.70 -1.77 -23.30
N ASN A 7 9.74 -2.69 -23.44
CA ASN A 7 8.83 -2.76 -24.57
C ASN A 7 7.56 -1.92 -24.41
N VAL A 8 7.32 -1.32 -23.24
CA VAL A 8 6.14 -0.47 -22.97
C VAL A 8 6.58 0.85 -22.38
N PRO A 9 7.18 1.76 -23.17
CA PRO A 9 7.77 3.00 -22.67
C PRO A 9 6.77 3.96 -21.99
N ALA A 10 5.47 3.73 -22.23
CA ALA A 10 4.40 4.50 -21.58
C ALA A 10 4.03 4.00 -20.17
N LEU A 11 4.58 2.88 -19.73
CA LEU A 11 4.34 2.32 -18.39
C LEU A 11 5.62 2.31 -17.58
N LYS A 12 5.47 2.55 -16.28
CA LYS A 12 6.52 2.43 -15.27
C LYS A 12 5.98 1.71 -14.05
N ILE A 13 6.72 0.71 -13.58
CA ILE A 13 6.42 0.03 -12.31
C ILE A 13 7.49 0.44 -11.31
N THR A 14 7.05 0.93 -10.16
CA THR A 14 7.93 1.23 -9.03
C THR A 14 7.54 0.32 -7.87
N LEU A 15 8.52 -0.38 -7.31
CA LEU A 15 8.37 -1.15 -6.09
C LEU A 15 8.86 -0.29 -4.93
N ASN A 16 7.97 0.01 -4.00
CA ASN A 16 8.27 0.76 -2.79
C ASN A 16 8.30 -0.23 -1.62
N SER A 17 9.48 -0.50 -1.10
CA SER A 17 9.64 -1.47 -0.02
C SER A 17 8.95 -1.02 1.25
N MET A 18 8.23 -1.95 1.89
CA MET A 18 7.51 -1.75 3.15
C MET A 18 6.53 -0.55 3.11
N ALA A 19 5.88 -0.32 1.98
CA ALA A 19 5.06 0.87 1.76
C ALA A 19 3.55 0.60 1.63
N ASP A 20 3.11 -0.65 1.68
CA ASP A 20 1.68 -0.99 1.64
C ASP A 20 1.05 -0.82 3.02
N ALA A 21 0.45 0.35 3.25
CA ALA A 21 -0.18 0.68 4.52
C ALA A 21 -1.44 -0.16 4.80
N GLU A 22 -2.23 -0.50 3.77
CA GLU A 22 -3.46 -1.26 3.95
C GLU A 22 -3.17 -2.72 4.29
N ALA A 23 -2.32 -3.40 3.51
CA ALA A 23 -1.90 -4.76 3.80
C ALA A 23 -1.17 -4.84 5.16
N GLY A 24 -0.28 -3.88 5.44
CA GLY A 24 0.39 -3.76 6.73
C GLY A 24 -0.58 -3.58 7.90
N ALA A 25 -1.66 -2.81 7.71
CA ALA A 25 -2.66 -2.62 8.75
C ALA A 25 -3.50 -3.88 9.01
N ILE A 26 -3.84 -4.62 7.96
CA ILE A 26 -4.59 -5.87 8.07
C ILE A 26 -3.76 -6.88 8.89
N SER A 27 -2.53 -7.13 8.45
CA SER A 27 -1.64 -8.09 9.12
C SER A 27 -1.31 -7.70 10.57
N LEU A 28 -1.09 -6.41 10.83
CA LEU A 28 -0.81 -5.92 12.18
C LEU A 28 -2.03 -6.07 13.11
N ARG A 29 -3.24 -5.84 12.61
CA ARG A 29 -4.48 -6.07 13.40
C ARG A 29 -4.64 -7.55 13.78
N GLU A 30 -4.34 -8.45 12.86
CA GLU A 30 -4.38 -9.88 13.11
C GLU A 30 -3.41 -10.27 14.23
N ILE A 31 -2.14 -9.81 14.16
CA ILE A 31 -1.13 -10.04 15.18
C ILE A 31 -1.58 -9.51 16.54
N LEU A 32 -2.03 -8.27 16.58
CA LEU A 32 -2.45 -7.60 17.82
C LEU A 32 -3.83 -8.05 18.32
N ARG A 33 -4.51 -8.97 17.61
CA ARG A 33 -5.85 -9.46 17.94
C ARG A 33 -6.87 -8.31 18.05
N ILE A 34 -6.85 -7.40 17.07
CA ILE A 34 -7.71 -6.22 16.98
C ILE A 34 -8.62 -6.36 15.77
N GLU A 35 -9.91 -6.10 15.97
CA GLU A 35 -10.88 -6.12 14.89
C GLU A 35 -10.66 -4.94 13.92
N THR A 36 -11.05 -5.13 12.66
CA THR A 36 -10.95 -4.13 11.59
C THR A 36 -11.87 -2.93 11.81
N GLU A 37 -12.96 -3.14 12.53
CA GLU A 37 -13.94 -2.11 12.84
C GLU A 37 -13.97 -1.85 14.35
N GLY A 38 -14.27 -0.63 14.76
CA GLY A 38 -14.45 -0.28 16.15
C GLY A 38 -13.51 0.79 16.67
N THR A 39 -13.37 0.84 18.00
CA THR A 39 -12.74 1.94 18.74
C THR A 39 -11.27 2.18 18.36
N PHE A 40 -10.56 1.14 17.88
CA PHE A 40 -9.12 1.20 17.60
C PHE A 40 -8.78 1.16 16.11
N ALA A 41 -9.78 1.25 15.23
CA ALA A 41 -9.55 1.14 13.79
C ALA A 41 -8.62 2.24 13.28
N LYS A 42 -8.85 3.50 13.66
CA LYS A 42 -8.07 4.65 13.23
C LYS A 42 -6.68 4.71 13.86
N GLU A 43 -6.49 4.17 15.06
CA GLU A 43 -5.20 4.14 15.74
C GLU A 43 -4.20 3.23 15.04
N ILE A 44 -4.67 2.18 14.36
CA ILE A 44 -3.81 1.32 13.55
C ILE A 44 -3.62 1.93 12.16
N TYR A 45 -4.70 2.18 11.45
CA TYR A 45 -4.72 2.82 10.15
C TYR A 45 -6.13 3.28 9.79
N GLY A 46 -6.29 4.52 9.37
CA GLY A 46 -7.58 5.08 9.00
C GLY A 46 -7.43 6.46 8.39
N GLU A 47 -8.49 7.23 8.46
CA GLU A 47 -8.55 8.61 7.99
C GLU A 47 -8.97 9.53 9.11
N THR A 48 -8.46 10.77 9.08
CA THR A 48 -8.87 11.84 9.99
C THR A 48 -10.31 12.29 9.68
N ASP A 49 -10.92 12.99 10.63
CA ASP A 49 -12.24 13.60 10.43
C ASP A 49 -12.16 14.99 9.75
N ASP A 50 -11.00 15.32 9.18
CA ASP A 50 -10.77 16.55 8.42
C ASP A 50 -11.49 16.53 7.06
N ASP A 51 -11.62 17.70 6.44
CA ASP A 51 -12.10 17.85 5.07
C ASP A 51 -11.02 18.57 4.22
N PRO A 52 -10.36 17.89 3.25
CA PRO A 52 -10.47 16.48 2.92
C PRO A 52 -9.83 15.57 3.98
N PRO A 53 -10.31 14.30 4.13
CA PRO A 53 -9.73 13.36 5.06
C PRO A 53 -8.29 13.01 4.68
N LYS A 54 -7.45 12.73 5.71
CA LYS A 54 -6.04 12.40 5.54
C LYS A 54 -5.73 11.06 6.20
N PRO A 55 -4.84 10.27 5.63
CA PRO A 55 -4.39 9.04 6.27
C PRO A 55 -3.81 9.31 7.66
N CYS A 56 -4.10 8.44 8.62
CA CYS A 56 -3.62 8.52 9.98
C CYS A 56 -3.41 7.13 10.59
N GLY A 57 -2.84 7.10 11.78
CA GLY A 57 -2.62 5.88 12.56
C GLY A 57 -1.17 5.38 12.50
N MET A 58 -0.89 4.37 13.32
CA MET A 58 0.46 3.86 13.54
C MET A 58 1.13 3.36 12.25
N VAL A 59 0.38 2.65 11.40
CA VAL A 59 0.93 2.14 10.13
C VAL A 59 1.18 3.28 9.14
N TRP A 60 0.32 4.29 9.10
CA TRP A 60 0.58 5.48 8.29
C TRP A 60 1.85 6.22 8.74
N ASP A 61 2.00 6.43 10.05
CA ASP A 61 3.21 7.05 10.59
C ASP A 61 4.47 6.24 10.28
N LEU A 62 4.33 4.92 10.18
CA LEU A 62 5.43 4.04 9.79
C LEU A 62 5.83 4.21 8.33
N VAL A 63 4.87 4.22 7.41
CA VAL A 63 5.16 4.21 5.95
C VAL A 63 5.21 5.62 5.33
N ASN A 64 4.88 6.66 6.07
CA ASN A 64 4.76 8.04 5.57
C ASN A 64 6.06 8.50 4.88
N PRO A 65 6.02 8.77 3.56
CA PRO A 65 7.21 9.14 2.79
C PRO A 65 7.74 10.54 3.13
N ALA A 66 6.94 11.37 3.81
CA ALA A 66 7.35 12.73 4.20
C ALA A 66 8.29 12.76 5.42
N LEU A 67 8.46 11.65 6.13
CA LEU A 67 9.32 11.57 7.29
C LEU A 67 10.78 11.33 6.91
N ALA A 68 11.70 11.99 7.62
CA ALA A 68 13.14 11.92 7.33
C ALA A 68 13.78 10.56 7.69
N SER A 69 13.23 9.88 8.71
CA SER A 69 13.71 8.54 9.12
C SER A 69 13.23 7.46 8.14
N SER A 70 14.03 6.42 7.98
CA SER A 70 13.65 5.27 7.14
C SER A 70 12.54 4.42 7.76
N VAL A 71 11.80 3.67 6.94
CA VAL A 71 10.77 2.74 7.42
C VAL A 71 11.34 1.70 8.40
N PRO A 72 12.48 1.06 8.14
CA PRO A 72 13.09 0.13 9.09
C PRO A 72 13.40 0.73 10.47
N GLU A 73 13.91 1.98 10.51
CA GLU A 73 14.20 2.66 11.78
C GLU A 73 12.91 2.92 12.57
N ARG A 74 11.88 3.44 11.91
CA ARG A 74 10.57 3.67 12.56
C ARG A 74 9.90 2.37 13.02
N LEU A 75 10.04 1.31 12.23
CA LEU A 75 9.52 -0.01 12.58
C LEU A 75 10.18 -0.55 13.85
N GLN A 76 11.50 -0.43 13.93
CA GLN A 76 12.25 -0.84 15.11
C GLN A 76 11.82 -0.08 16.37
N GLU A 77 11.65 1.24 16.25
CA GLU A 77 11.16 2.09 17.35
C GLU A 77 9.78 1.64 17.87
N ILE A 78 8.85 1.36 16.93
CA ILE A 78 7.51 0.90 17.29
C ILE A 78 7.55 -0.47 17.98
N LYS A 79 8.29 -1.43 17.42
CA LYS A 79 8.44 -2.78 17.98
C LYS A 79 9.02 -2.72 19.39
N GLN A 80 10.12 -2.01 19.56
CA GLN A 80 10.75 -1.84 20.85
C GLN A 80 9.81 -1.16 21.86
N SER A 81 9.08 -0.12 21.43
CA SER A 81 8.12 0.57 22.28
C SER A 81 6.96 -0.34 22.73
N LEU A 82 6.51 -1.24 21.86
CA LEU A 82 5.49 -2.22 22.22
C LEU A 82 6.02 -3.29 23.16
N GLU A 83 7.21 -3.81 22.92
CA GLU A 83 7.86 -4.80 23.81
C GLU A 83 8.13 -4.24 25.21
N GLU A 84 8.68 -3.04 25.29
CA GLU A 84 8.97 -2.34 26.54
C GLU A 84 7.73 -1.74 27.20
N MET A 85 6.56 -1.77 26.51
CA MET A 85 5.34 -1.07 26.91
C MET A 85 5.60 0.39 27.28
N ASN A 86 6.39 1.06 26.45
CA ASN A 86 6.78 2.45 26.66
C ASN A 86 5.58 3.38 26.46
N GLU A 87 4.85 3.67 27.52
CA GLU A 87 3.63 4.48 27.49
C GLU A 87 3.84 5.88 26.91
N GLN A 88 5.03 6.44 27.08
CA GLN A 88 5.31 7.78 26.58
C GLN A 88 5.32 7.82 25.03
N VAL A 89 5.91 6.81 24.39
CA VAL A 89 5.92 6.68 22.94
C VAL A 89 4.58 6.16 22.43
N LEU A 90 4.01 5.15 23.07
CA LEU A 90 2.73 4.56 22.66
C LEU A 90 1.57 5.55 22.77
N ASN A 91 1.51 6.37 23.83
CA ASN A 91 0.44 7.38 23.99
C ASN A 91 0.52 8.53 23.00
N THR A 92 1.65 8.75 22.35
CA THR A 92 1.75 9.72 21.25
C THR A 92 1.22 9.18 19.92
N LYS A 93 1.16 7.85 19.77
CA LYS A 93 0.80 7.15 18.52
C LYS A 93 -0.43 6.24 18.65
N LEU A 94 -0.77 5.82 19.87
CA LEU A 94 -1.86 4.89 20.16
C LEU A 94 -2.78 5.45 21.23
N HIS A 95 -4.07 5.17 21.11
CA HIS A 95 -5.05 5.55 22.12
C HIS A 95 -4.79 4.84 23.45
N GLY A 96 -4.92 5.54 24.60
CA GLY A 96 -4.64 4.99 25.93
C GLY A 96 -5.41 3.72 26.31
N LYS A 97 -6.65 3.57 25.80
CA LYS A 97 -7.42 2.32 25.95
C LYS A 97 -6.79 1.13 25.21
N PHE A 98 -6.15 1.38 24.07
CA PHE A 98 -5.46 0.36 23.31
C PHE A 98 -4.18 -0.11 24.04
N VAL A 99 -3.40 0.82 24.59
CA VAL A 99 -2.25 0.52 25.42
C VAL A 99 -2.66 -0.35 26.65
N LYS A 100 -3.79 0.00 27.27
CA LYS A 100 -4.33 -0.80 28.37
C LYS A 100 -4.72 -2.22 27.92
N LYS A 101 -5.35 -2.37 26.74
CA LYS A 101 -5.70 -3.68 26.19
C LYS A 101 -4.46 -4.55 26.00
N LEU A 102 -3.36 -3.99 25.48
CA LEU A 102 -2.09 -4.73 25.34
C LEU A 102 -1.53 -5.18 26.69
N LYS A 103 -1.58 -4.31 27.70
CA LYS A 103 -1.12 -4.64 29.08
C LYS A 103 -1.95 -5.72 29.76
N ASP A 104 -3.24 -5.74 29.49
CA ASP A 104 -4.18 -6.70 30.10
C ASP A 104 -4.16 -8.07 29.38
N MET A 105 -3.34 -8.27 28.34
CA MET A 105 -3.16 -9.55 27.68
C MET A 105 -2.60 -10.62 28.64
N LYS A 106 -3.13 -11.84 28.52
CA LYS A 106 -2.57 -12.98 29.26
C LYS A 106 -1.14 -13.25 28.81
N PRO A 107 -0.22 -13.62 29.70
CA PRO A 107 1.19 -13.83 29.38
C PRO A 107 1.42 -14.78 28.19
N GLU A 108 0.63 -15.86 28.09
CA GLU A 108 0.75 -16.83 27.00
C GLU A 108 0.37 -16.22 25.64
N VAL A 109 -0.65 -15.34 25.62
CA VAL A 109 -1.07 -14.63 24.41
C VAL A 109 -0.07 -13.54 24.05
N ALA A 110 0.41 -12.80 25.05
CA ALA A 110 1.38 -11.73 24.86
C ALA A 110 2.69 -12.27 24.26
N SER A 111 3.19 -13.41 24.72
CA SER A 111 4.41 -14.03 24.17
C SER A 111 4.26 -14.29 22.66
N VAL A 112 3.15 -14.92 22.24
CA VAL A 112 2.90 -15.20 20.83
C VAL A 112 2.76 -13.91 20.01
N VAL A 113 2.03 -12.92 20.54
CA VAL A 113 1.87 -11.62 19.86
C VAL A 113 3.21 -10.91 19.66
N PHE A 114 4.09 -10.92 20.64
CA PHE A 114 5.40 -10.29 20.53
C PHE A 114 6.34 -11.04 19.59
N ASP A 115 6.29 -12.37 19.57
CA ASP A 115 7.04 -13.17 18.60
C ASP A 115 6.59 -12.90 17.16
N GLU A 116 5.27 -12.86 16.91
CA GLU A 116 4.70 -12.50 15.62
C GLU A 116 5.06 -11.07 15.22
N LEU A 117 5.00 -10.12 16.18
CA LEU A 117 5.36 -8.73 15.96
C LEU A 117 6.85 -8.56 15.63
N ALA A 118 7.73 -9.31 16.27
CA ALA A 118 9.17 -9.27 15.99
C ALA A 118 9.47 -9.65 14.53
N ALA A 119 8.71 -10.60 13.96
CA ALA A 119 8.84 -11.03 12.58
C ALA A 119 8.05 -10.15 11.58
N TRP A 120 7.16 -9.29 12.06
CA TRP A 120 6.28 -8.51 11.19
C TRP A 120 7.01 -7.34 10.50
N PHE A 121 6.63 -7.07 9.27
CA PHE A 121 6.96 -5.86 8.52
C PHE A 121 5.83 -5.59 7.51
N PRO A 122 5.59 -4.31 7.11
CA PRO A 122 4.64 -3.98 6.06
C PRO A 122 5.05 -4.61 4.73
N GLU A 123 4.08 -4.94 3.91
CA GLU A 123 4.33 -5.43 2.56
C GLU A 123 4.87 -4.34 1.63
N ASP A 124 5.48 -4.76 0.54
CA ASP A 124 5.93 -3.84 -0.50
C ASP A 124 4.75 -3.33 -1.31
N ALA A 125 4.71 -2.04 -1.58
CA ALA A 125 3.70 -1.44 -2.44
C ALA A 125 4.18 -1.38 -3.89
N VAL A 126 3.32 -1.77 -4.81
CA VAL A 126 3.53 -1.64 -6.25
C VAL A 126 2.81 -0.40 -6.76
N ASP A 127 3.56 0.58 -7.26
CA ASP A 127 2.99 1.74 -7.94
C ASP A 127 3.16 1.58 -9.45
N LEU A 128 2.02 1.43 -10.12
CA LEU A 128 1.93 1.46 -11.57
C LEU A 128 1.69 2.90 -12.02
N GLN A 129 2.60 3.43 -12.83
CA GLN A 129 2.51 4.74 -13.41
C GLN A 129 2.42 4.64 -14.93
N TYR A 130 1.66 5.53 -15.54
CA TYR A 130 1.53 5.64 -16.97
C TYR A 130 1.74 7.09 -17.43
N LYS A 131 2.14 7.28 -18.67
CA LYS A 131 2.12 8.58 -19.34
C LYS A 131 1.21 8.53 -20.54
N ARG A 132 0.45 9.61 -20.75
CA ARG A 132 -0.53 9.69 -21.84
C ARG A 132 0.13 9.86 -23.21
N ASP A 133 1.25 10.56 -23.24
CA ASP A 133 2.07 10.82 -24.43
C ASP A 133 3.54 11.05 -24.02
N GLU A 134 4.45 11.18 -24.98
CA GLU A 134 5.87 11.35 -24.70
C GLU A 134 6.20 12.63 -23.96
N SER A 135 5.37 13.66 -24.06
CA SER A 135 5.56 14.96 -23.40
C SER A 135 4.95 15.01 -21.99
N SER A 136 4.08 14.04 -21.64
CA SER A 136 3.42 13.97 -20.36
C SER A 136 4.31 13.41 -19.26
N SER A 137 4.11 13.85 -18.02
CA SER A 137 4.70 13.22 -16.84
C SER A 137 4.01 11.89 -16.52
N PHE A 138 4.73 10.98 -15.87
CA PHE A 138 4.13 9.76 -15.32
C PHE A 138 3.13 10.10 -14.21
N GLN A 139 1.97 9.48 -14.27
CA GLN A 139 0.89 9.62 -13.29
C GLN A 139 0.54 8.25 -12.73
N SER A 140 0.21 8.19 -11.44
CA SER A 140 -0.19 6.93 -10.82
C SER A 140 -1.48 6.39 -11.44
N LEU A 141 -1.47 5.10 -11.76
CA LEU A 141 -2.61 4.40 -12.31
C LEU A 141 -3.77 4.29 -11.30
N GLN A 142 -3.49 4.44 -10.01
CA GLN A 142 -4.55 4.45 -8.98
C GLN A 142 -5.55 5.57 -9.21
N GLN A 143 -5.09 6.73 -9.65
CA GLN A 143 -5.91 7.93 -9.93
C GLN A 143 -6.49 7.96 -11.36
N ALA A 144 -6.17 6.96 -12.18
CA ALA A 144 -6.62 6.89 -13.55
C ALA A 144 -8.08 6.46 -13.65
N SER A 145 -8.75 6.85 -14.76
CA SER A 145 -10.09 6.33 -15.09
C SER A 145 -10.07 4.82 -15.33
N ALA A 146 -11.23 4.17 -15.25
CA ALA A 146 -11.35 2.73 -15.52
C ALA A 146 -10.77 2.37 -16.89
N GLY A 147 -11.13 3.10 -17.96
CA GLY A 147 -10.61 2.87 -19.31
C GLY A 147 -9.08 3.06 -19.42
N GLN A 148 -8.50 4.00 -18.67
CA GLN A 148 -7.04 4.18 -18.61
C GLN A 148 -6.35 3.02 -17.90
N LYS A 149 -6.93 2.51 -16.81
CA LYS A 149 -6.44 1.32 -16.12
C LYS A 149 -6.45 0.10 -17.03
N THR A 150 -7.58 -0.13 -17.70
CA THR A 150 -7.74 -1.25 -18.63
C THR A 150 -6.74 -1.16 -19.79
N ALA A 151 -6.58 0.01 -20.43
CA ALA A 151 -5.64 0.20 -21.51
C ALA A 151 -4.18 -0.03 -21.08
N ALA A 152 -3.79 0.43 -19.89
CA ALA A 152 -2.45 0.22 -19.36
C ALA A 152 -2.16 -1.26 -19.08
N ILE A 153 -3.10 -1.97 -18.47
CA ILE A 153 -2.98 -3.42 -18.22
C ILE A 153 -2.93 -4.20 -19.54
N LEU A 154 -3.78 -3.84 -20.50
CA LEU A 154 -3.82 -4.47 -21.80
C LEU A 154 -2.49 -4.31 -22.56
N SER A 155 -1.92 -3.11 -22.57
CA SER A 155 -0.61 -2.87 -23.20
C SER A 155 0.51 -3.70 -22.56
N PHE A 156 0.47 -3.89 -21.25
CA PHE A 156 1.40 -4.76 -20.55
C PHE A 156 1.21 -6.22 -20.96
N LEU A 157 -0.03 -6.72 -21.02
CA LEU A 157 -0.34 -8.09 -21.44
C LEU A 157 0.09 -8.36 -22.86
N LEU A 158 -0.15 -7.42 -23.79
CA LEU A 158 0.25 -7.55 -25.19
C LEU A 158 1.77 -7.55 -25.37
N ALA A 159 2.49 -6.77 -24.57
CA ALA A 159 3.95 -6.71 -24.64
C ALA A 159 4.65 -7.95 -24.08
N HIS A 160 4.00 -8.68 -23.19
CA HIS A 160 4.60 -9.81 -22.45
C HIS A 160 3.86 -11.12 -22.60
N GLY A 161 2.62 -11.10 -23.09
CA GLY A 161 1.83 -12.29 -23.37
C GLY A 161 2.24 -12.94 -24.68
N SER A 162 2.33 -14.26 -24.70
CA SER A 162 2.45 -15.07 -25.91
C SER A 162 1.13 -15.75 -26.29
N GLU A 163 0.16 -15.68 -25.42
CA GLU A 163 -1.14 -16.33 -25.55
C GLU A 163 -2.13 -15.44 -26.32
N PRO A 164 -3.04 -16.04 -27.12
CA PRO A 164 -4.10 -15.27 -27.79
C PRO A 164 -5.00 -14.59 -26.76
N LEU A 165 -5.22 -13.29 -26.94
CA LEU A 165 -6.10 -12.49 -26.10
C LEU A 165 -7.48 -12.37 -26.76
N LEU A 166 -8.52 -12.80 -26.04
CA LEU A 166 -9.92 -12.62 -26.45
C LEU A 166 -10.52 -11.48 -25.62
N MET A 167 -11.02 -10.48 -26.30
CA MET A 167 -11.69 -9.34 -25.66
C MET A 167 -13.14 -9.27 -26.13
N ASP A 168 -14.05 -9.12 -25.18
CA ASP A 168 -15.46 -8.87 -25.47
C ASP A 168 -15.72 -7.35 -25.29
N GLN A 169 -16.27 -6.74 -26.32
CA GLN A 169 -16.66 -5.32 -26.36
C GLN A 169 -15.56 -4.35 -25.84
N PRO A 170 -14.34 -4.40 -26.42
CA PRO A 170 -13.22 -3.57 -25.95
C PRO A 170 -13.49 -2.06 -26.04
N GLU A 171 -14.40 -1.64 -26.86
CA GLU A 171 -14.79 -0.24 -27.07
C GLU A 171 -15.54 0.37 -25.90
N ASP A 172 -16.17 -0.43 -25.05
CA ASP A 172 -16.94 0.06 -23.90
C ASP A 172 -16.04 0.42 -22.71
N ASP A 173 -14.91 -0.29 -22.57
CA ASP A 173 -14.01 -0.20 -21.41
C ASP A 173 -12.68 0.51 -21.71
N LEU A 174 -12.41 0.90 -22.96
CA LEU A 174 -11.12 1.47 -23.34
C LEU A 174 -11.23 2.95 -23.73
N ASP A 175 -10.30 3.75 -23.22
CA ASP A 175 -10.09 5.12 -23.70
C ASP A 175 -9.46 5.08 -25.11
N ASN A 176 -10.20 5.55 -26.12
CA ASN A 176 -9.80 5.50 -27.53
C ASN A 176 -8.42 6.13 -27.82
N ALA A 177 -8.03 7.17 -27.07
CA ALA A 177 -6.73 7.80 -27.24
C ALA A 177 -5.60 6.89 -26.75
N LEU A 178 -5.82 6.18 -25.64
CA LEU A 178 -4.85 5.24 -25.09
C LEU A 178 -4.79 3.93 -25.87
N VAL A 179 -5.90 3.46 -26.46
CA VAL A 179 -5.89 2.28 -27.32
C VAL A 179 -4.96 2.51 -28.52
N SER A 180 -5.05 3.67 -29.16
CA SER A 180 -4.18 3.99 -30.29
C SER A 180 -2.69 4.02 -29.90
N GLN A 181 -2.37 4.55 -28.73
CA GLN A 181 -0.98 4.73 -28.32
C GLN A 181 -0.36 3.52 -27.63
N LEU A 182 -1.12 2.79 -26.85
CA LEU A 182 -0.60 1.69 -26.05
C LEU A 182 -0.83 0.32 -26.70
N VAL A 183 -1.96 0.14 -27.38
CA VAL A 183 -2.32 -1.16 -27.96
C VAL A 183 -1.84 -1.28 -29.41
N VAL A 184 -2.16 -0.29 -30.25
CA VAL A 184 -1.82 -0.35 -31.70
C VAL A 184 -0.31 -0.34 -31.93
N THR A 185 0.48 0.28 -31.05
CA THR A 185 1.95 0.27 -31.15
C THR A 185 2.59 -1.05 -30.72
N GLN A 186 1.84 -1.96 -30.10
CA GLN A 186 2.32 -3.28 -29.67
C GLN A 186 1.92 -4.42 -30.61
N LEU A 187 1.01 -4.17 -31.57
CA LEU A 187 0.60 -5.09 -32.62
C LEU A 187 1.51 -4.95 -33.86
#